data_9ce772c4861fc0e56e9fbf0f6706ba59
#
_entry.id   9ce772c4861fc0e56e9fbf0f6706ba59
#
_cell.length_a   1.000
_cell.length_b   1.000
_cell.length_c   1.000
_cell.angle_alpha   90.00
_cell.angle_beta   90.00
_cell.angle_gamma   90.00
#
_symmetry.space_group_name_H-M   'P 1'
#
loop_
_entity.id
_entity.type
_entity.pdbx_description
1 polymer ?
#
loop_
_entity_poly.entity_id
_entity_poly.type
_entity_poly.pdbx_seq_one_letter_code
_entity_poly.pdbx_strand_id
1 'polypeptide(L)'
;MTIPKPFPSTESYPESLTFVELGVNVALCSVLPAGLKHPTRVQQLAIPAILAGRDVLALSKTGSGKTLAFGLPLLQSLLQQIAAQIMAKSVPAANPLALVLVPTRELAQQVTIALHALASKLSSSLNIQLLCGGIAQEEQLAELAAKPQLVVATPGRLLDLCTQSYISLDSIKYLVLDEADRLLEMGFWPDVQKLMAMMPKRKQTLLFSATLPEALDSLAGKLLSNDPLRVEASTRNAVAADIEERLYLVNKGSKAQALIALLKQYQWPQVLVFISARDDADAIAKRLVKAGINAAALHGEKDQTVRSQTLADFKANRIQVVVATDLMARGIHVDALPVVINLDLPSSAPVYVHRIGRTARAGAKGLAISLVCHGEMPSLSAIRNLTARELPLASLADFPVTDKPSERAREDGAEHNVAPKRPPRDKQANRRSINKHSVKAFKGKR
;
A
#
# COMPACT_ATOMS: atom_id res chain seq x y z
N MET A 1 -1.44 31.71 6.78
CA MET A 1 -2.06 30.65 5.96
C MET A 1 -1.54 30.79 4.54
N THR A 2 -0.55 30.02 4.15
CA THR A 2 -0.02 29.99 2.77
C THR A 2 -0.90 29.04 1.97
N ILE A 3 -1.62 29.58 0.97
CA ILE A 3 -2.40 28.79 0.02
C ILE A 3 -1.44 27.83 -0.69
N PRO A 4 -1.69 26.50 -0.72
CA PRO A 4 -0.82 25.57 -1.44
C PRO A 4 -0.76 25.97 -2.91
N LYS A 5 0.46 26.07 -3.46
CA LYS A 5 0.66 26.36 -4.89
C LYS A 5 -0.09 25.30 -5.70
N PRO A 6 -0.89 25.66 -6.71
CA PRO A 6 -1.59 24.70 -7.55
C PRO A 6 -0.58 23.83 -8.29
N PHE A 7 -0.99 22.57 -8.54
CA PHE A 7 -0.24 21.68 -9.44
C PHE A 7 -0.10 22.38 -10.80
N PRO A 8 1.06 22.32 -11.46
CA PRO A 8 1.20 22.91 -12.78
C PRO A 8 0.16 22.29 -13.72
N SER A 9 -0.56 23.15 -14.43
CA SER A 9 -1.55 22.78 -15.44
C SER A 9 -0.90 21.85 -16.46
N THR A 10 -1.65 20.85 -16.89
CA THR A 10 -1.32 19.81 -17.85
C THR A 10 -0.78 20.37 -19.15
N GLU A 11 0.53 20.63 -19.25
CA GLU A 11 1.17 20.68 -20.54
C GLU A 11 1.07 19.30 -21.18
N SER A 12 0.49 19.23 -22.36
CA SER A 12 0.37 18.01 -23.13
C SER A 12 1.76 17.65 -23.67
N TYR A 13 2.46 16.75 -22.98
CA TYR A 13 3.66 16.15 -23.56
C TYR A 13 3.24 15.24 -24.72
N PRO A 14 3.96 15.23 -25.84
CA PRO A 14 3.65 14.38 -26.98
C PRO A 14 3.72 12.90 -26.56
N GLU A 15 2.81 12.09 -27.06
CA GLU A 15 2.76 10.63 -26.79
C GLU A 15 4.00 9.88 -27.32
N SER A 16 4.79 10.53 -28.17
CA SER A 16 6.00 9.98 -28.81
C SER A 16 7.29 10.12 -28.02
N LEU A 17 7.28 10.78 -26.82
CA LEU A 17 8.50 10.96 -26.01
C LEU A 17 9.15 9.63 -25.66
N THR A 18 10.48 9.62 -25.72
CA THR A 18 11.32 8.50 -25.33
C THR A 18 11.98 8.75 -23.96
N PHE A 19 12.48 7.70 -23.30
CA PHE A 19 13.22 7.86 -22.04
C PHE A 19 14.53 8.64 -22.21
N VAL A 20 15.16 8.57 -23.38
CA VAL A 20 16.38 9.35 -23.69
C VAL A 20 16.08 10.85 -23.72
N GLU A 21 14.95 11.25 -24.31
CA GLU A 21 14.51 12.66 -24.35
C GLU A 21 14.16 13.19 -22.96
N LEU A 22 13.81 12.30 -22.01
CA LEU A 22 13.65 12.68 -20.61
C LEU A 22 14.99 12.83 -19.84
N GLY A 23 16.13 12.58 -20.48
CA GLY A 23 17.46 12.67 -19.88
C GLY A 23 17.96 11.35 -19.27
N VAL A 24 17.28 10.24 -19.49
CA VAL A 24 17.75 8.90 -19.06
C VAL A 24 18.90 8.47 -19.98
N ASN A 25 19.99 7.99 -19.36
CA ASN A 25 21.17 7.52 -20.08
C ASN A 25 20.82 6.36 -21.04
N VAL A 26 21.42 6.38 -22.24
CA VAL A 26 21.22 5.37 -23.28
C VAL A 26 21.49 3.94 -22.74
N ALA A 27 22.51 3.76 -21.89
CA ALA A 27 22.80 2.47 -21.29
C ALA A 27 21.64 1.94 -20.41
N LEU A 28 20.97 2.79 -19.65
CA LEU A 28 19.79 2.43 -18.88
C LEU A 28 18.57 2.18 -19.80
N CYS A 29 18.43 2.94 -20.86
CA CYS A 29 17.36 2.75 -21.83
C CYS A 29 17.49 1.42 -22.56
N SER A 30 18.70 0.97 -22.87
CA SER A 30 18.96 -0.29 -23.58
C SER A 30 18.60 -1.55 -22.77
N VAL A 31 18.55 -1.46 -21.46
CA VAL A 31 18.22 -2.58 -20.56
C VAL A 31 16.74 -2.63 -20.16
N LEU A 32 15.94 -1.65 -20.59
CA LEU A 32 14.49 -1.64 -20.37
C LEU A 32 13.80 -2.84 -21.04
N PRO A 33 12.72 -3.37 -20.47
CA PRO A 33 11.91 -4.39 -21.12
C PRO A 33 11.42 -3.92 -22.51
N ALA A 34 11.44 -4.80 -23.51
CA ALA A 34 11.10 -4.49 -24.91
C ALA A 34 9.68 -3.85 -25.09
N GLY A 35 8.77 -4.09 -24.16
CA GLY A 35 7.43 -3.50 -24.17
C GLY A 35 7.36 -2.05 -23.66
N LEU A 36 8.42 -1.53 -23.04
CA LEU A 36 8.46 -0.17 -22.47
C LEU A 36 9.11 0.82 -23.45
N LYS A 37 8.42 1.12 -24.53
CA LYS A 37 8.92 2.05 -25.56
C LYS A 37 8.75 3.52 -25.16
N HIS A 38 7.64 3.86 -24.54
CA HIS A 38 7.28 5.24 -24.19
C HIS A 38 7.07 5.38 -22.67
N PRO A 39 7.55 6.50 -22.07
CA PRO A 39 7.35 6.77 -20.67
C PRO A 39 5.87 7.10 -20.38
N THR A 40 5.38 6.63 -19.24
CA THR A 40 4.05 6.99 -18.72
C THR A 40 4.01 8.43 -18.25
N ARG A 41 2.81 9.00 -18.06
CA ARG A 41 2.65 10.39 -17.63
C ARG A 41 3.43 10.74 -16.35
N VAL A 42 3.43 9.87 -15.34
CA VAL A 42 4.21 10.11 -14.11
C VAL A 42 5.70 10.11 -14.39
N GLN A 43 6.17 9.24 -15.29
CA GLN A 43 7.58 9.17 -15.69
C GLN A 43 8.00 10.42 -16.47
N GLN A 44 7.18 10.88 -17.42
CA GLN A 44 7.43 12.09 -18.19
C GLN A 44 7.61 13.32 -17.29
N LEU A 45 6.80 13.45 -16.26
CA LEU A 45 6.82 14.59 -15.36
C LEU A 45 7.91 14.48 -14.28
N ALA A 46 8.11 13.30 -13.71
CA ALA A 46 8.99 13.14 -12.55
C ALA A 46 10.47 12.94 -12.95
N ILE A 47 10.78 12.15 -14.00
CA ILE A 47 12.16 11.80 -14.34
C ILE A 47 13.04 13.04 -14.57
N PRO A 48 12.66 14.03 -15.40
CA PRO A 48 13.51 15.20 -15.64
C PRO A 48 13.78 16.01 -14.38
N ALA A 49 12.76 16.16 -13.53
CA ALA A 49 12.88 16.90 -12.27
C ALA A 49 13.80 16.19 -11.27
N ILE A 50 13.70 14.86 -11.18
CA ILE A 50 14.57 14.07 -10.31
C ILE A 50 16.01 14.15 -10.78
N LEU A 51 16.27 14.04 -12.08
CA LEU A 51 17.61 14.19 -12.67
C LEU A 51 18.19 15.60 -12.47
N ALA A 52 17.33 16.62 -12.42
CA ALA A 52 17.71 18.00 -12.08
C ALA A 52 17.95 18.22 -10.58
N GLY A 53 17.86 17.18 -9.73
CA GLY A 53 18.10 17.27 -8.30
C GLY A 53 16.96 17.89 -7.49
N ARG A 54 15.75 18.07 -8.08
CA ARG A 54 14.59 18.64 -7.37
C ARG A 54 13.91 17.59 -6.51
N ASP A 55 13.35 18.02 -5.39
CA ASP A 55 12.40 17.22 -4.62
C ASP A 55 11.09 17.08 -5.40
N VAL A 56 10.45 15.92 -5.28
CA VAL A 56 9.23 15.61 -6.04
C VAL A 56 8.15 15.06 -5.11
N LEU A 57 6.93 15.60 -5.23
CA LEU A 57 5.69 15.00 -4.73
C LEU A 57 4.86 14.52 -5.92
N ALA A 58 4.82 13.22 -6.13
CA ALA A 58 4.11 12.62 -7.26
C ALA A 58 2.84 11.89 -6.83
N LEU A 59 1.69 12.34 -7.32
CA LEU A 59 0.41 11.67 -7.16
C LEU A 59 0.09 10.86 -8.41
N SER A 60 0.05 9.54 -8.25
CA SER A 60 -0.29 8.65 -9.35
C SER A 60 -0.79 7.29 -8.85
N LYS A 61 -1.71 6.69 -9.59
CA LYS A 61 -2.31 5.39 -9.27
C LYS A 61 -1.25 4.28 -9.17
N THR A 62 -1.59 3.20 -8.47
CA THR A 62 -0.79 1.96 -8.50
C THR A 62 -0.76 1.42 -9.94
N GLY A 63 0.39 0.93 -10.40
CA GLY A 63 0.55 0.44 -11.79
C GLY A 63 0.81 1.53 -12.84
N SER A 64 0.92 2.79 -12.46
CA SER A 64 1.24 3.90 -13.38
C SER A 64 2.73 3.98 -13.79
N GLY A 65 3.59 3.09 -13.26
CA GLY A 65 5.02 3.10 -13.55
C GLY A 65 5.88 3.91 -12.59
N LYS A 66 5.39 4.17 -11.35
CA LYS A 66 6.13 4.91 -10.30
C LYS A 66 7.53 4.37 -10.04
N THR A 67 7.65 3.04 -9.95
CA THR A 67 8.95 2.40 -9.67
C THR A 67 10.03 2.79 -10.68
N LEU A 68 9.69 2.88 -11.96
CA LEU A 68 10.62 3.36 -12.98
C LEU A 68 10.78 4.88 -12.96
N ALA A 69 9.74 5.63 -12.55
CA ALA A 69 9.80 7.09 -12.45
C ALA A 69 10.85 7.56 -11.45
N PHE A 70 11.02 6.88 -10.32
CA PHE A 70 12.10 7.17 -9.38
C PHE A 70 13.33 6.28 -9.60
N GLY A 71 13.15 5.02 -10.01
CA GLY A 71 14.22 4.03 -10.10
C GLY A 71 15.25 4.36 -11.18
N LEU A 72 14.81 4.76 -12.38
CA LEU A 72 15.72 5.12 -13.47
C LEU A 72 16.64 6.29 -13.11
N PRO A 73 16.14 7.46 -12.68
CA PRO A 73 17.01 8.57 -12.30
C PRO A 73 17.86 8.25 -11.08
N LEU A 74 17.35 7.46 -10.13
CA LEU A 74 18.09 7.05 -8.95
C LEU A 74 19.29 6.16 -9.33
N LEU A 75 19.07 5.14 -10.16
CA LEU A 75 20.13 4.26 -10.68
C LEU A 75 21.16 5.07 -11.48
N GLN A 76 20.72 5.99 -12.34
CA GLN A 76 21.61 6.86 -13.10
C GLN A 76 22.50 7.68 -12.20
N SER A 77 21.96 8.30 -11.16
CA SER A 77 22.71 9.14 -10.22
C SER A 77 23.71 8.33 -9.41
N LEU A 78 23.34 7.11 -8.98
CA LEU A 78 24.24 6.21 -8.26
C LEU A 78 25.39 5.73 -9.14
N LEU A 79 25.11 5.33 -10.38
CA LEU A 79 26.14 4.91 -11.36
C LEU A 79 27.13 6.03 -11.66
N GLN A 80 26.66 7.26 -11.81
CA GLN A 80 27.52 8.44 -12.00
C GLN A 80 28.42 8.68 -10.78
N GLN A 81 27.92 8.50 -9.57
CA GLN A 81 28.72 8.66 -8.35
C GLN A 81 29.77 7.57 -8.22
N ILE A 82 29.42 6.30 -8.50
CA ILE A 82 30.36 5.18 -8.49
C ILE A 82 31.49 5.43 -9.52
N ALA A 83 31.14 5.84 -10.73
CA ALA A 83 32.11 6.16 -11.77
C ALA A 83 33.05 7.29 -11.34
N ALA A 84 32.51 8.36 -10.74
CA ALA A 84 33.32 9.47 -10.23
C ALA A 84 34.26 9.04 -9.08
N GLN A 85 33.82 8.16 -8.18
CA GLN A 85 34.64 7.59 -7.11
C GLN A 85 35.78 6.74 -7.65
N ILE A 86 35.51 5.91 -8.65
CA ILE A 86 36.53 5.08 -9.32
C ILE A 86 37.57 5.99 -9.98
N MET A 87 37.15 7.01 -10.72
CA MET A 87 38.06 7.95 -11.39
C MET A 87 38.93 8.73 -10.38
N ALA A 88 38.33 9.12 -9.25
CA ALA A 88 39.03 9.82 -8.17
C ALA A 88 39.89 8.88 -7.30
N LYS A 89 39.92 7.56 -7.57
CA LYS A 89 40.59 6.54 -6.74
C LYS A 89 40.22 6.66 -5.25
N SER A 90 39.00 7.14 -4.96
CA SER A 90 38.48 7.27 -3.60
C SER A 90 37.91 5.96 -3.09
N VAL A 91 37.96 5.76 -1.76
CA VAL A 91 37.37 4.58 -1.13
C VAL A 91 35.86 4.60 -1.35
N PRO A 92 35.22 3.50 -1.80
CA PRO A 92 33.77 3.44 -1.90
C PRO A 92 33.10 3.76 -0.57
N ALA A 93 31.95 4.42 -0.61
CA ALA A 93 31.18 4.71 0.61
C ALA A 93 30.87 3.40 1.35
N ALA A 94 31.13 3.39 2.66
CA ALA A 94 30.83 2.23 3.51
C ALA A 94 29.34 2.08 3.77
N ASN A 95 28.58 3.18 3.67
CA ASN A 95 27.15 3.31 3.96
C ASN A 95 26.34 3.56 2.68
N PRO A 96 25.06 3.22 2.66
CA PRO A 96 24.19 3.43 1.50
C PRO A 96 24.06 4.93 1.15
N LEU A 97 23.98 5.20 -0.14
CA LEU A 97 23.76 6.54 -0.69
C LEU A 97 22.28 6.82 -0.98
N ALA A 98 21.51 5.78 -1.18
CA ALA A 98 20.08 5.87 -1.49
C ALA A 98 19.25 4.92 -0.65
N LEU A 99 18.07 5.40 -0.26
CA LEU A 99 17.09 4.64 0.51
C LEU A 99 15.71 4.77 -0.13
N VAL A 100 15.05 3.62 -0.32
CA VAL A 100 13.65 3.54 -0.71
C VAL A 100 12.86 2.93 0.45
N LEU A 101 11.97 3.69 1.06
CA LEU A 101 11.06 3.22 2.11
C LEU A 101 9.70 2.90 1.51
N VAL A 102 9.20 1.72 1.85
CA VAL A 102 7.91 1.20 1.39
C VAL A 102 7.15 0.56 2.57
N PRO A 103 5.80 0.57 2.53
CA PRO A 103 4.99 0.11 3.66
C PRO A 103 4.96 -1.41 3.88
N THR A 104 5.21 -2.22 2.84
CA THR A 104 5.03 -3.67 2.92
C THR A 104 6.25 -4.43 2.40
N ARG A 105 6.45 -5.65 2.93
CA ARG A 105 7.55 -6.55 2.55
C ARG A 105 7.46 -6.95 1.07
N GLU A 106 6.25 -7.22 0.62
CA GLU A 106 5.96 -7.62 -0.75
C GLU A 106 6.33 -6.50 -1.73
N LEU A 107 5.98 -5.26 -1.40
CA LEU A 107 6.36 -4.09 -2.21
C LEU A 107 7.88 -3.89 -2.18
N ALA A 108 8.52 -4.06 -1.01
CA ALA A 108 9.97 -3.97 -0.90
C ALA A 108 10.67 -4.98 -1.80
N GLN A 109 10.24 -6.24 -1.78
CA GLN A 109 10.75 -7.29 -2.68
C GLN A 109 10.57 -6.93 -4.15
N GLN A 110 9.39 -6.42 -4.54
CA GLN A 110 9.10 -6.07 -5.93
C GLN A 110 9.95 -4.90 -6.42
N VAL A 111 10.07 -3.86 -5.62
CA VAL A 111 10.94 -2.71 -5.95
C VAL A 111 12.39 -3.20 -6.09
N THR A 112 12.87 -4.02 -5.16
CA THR A 112 14.23 -4.58 -5.21
C THR A 112 14.44 -5.41 -6.46
N ILE A 113 13.53 -6.32 -6.80
CA ILE A 113 13.61 -7.15 -8.01
C ILE A 113 13.62 -6.27 -9.27
N ALA A 114 12.74 -5.27 -9.34
CA ALA A 114 12.65 -4.38 -10.50
C ALA A 114 13.94 -3.57 -10.71
N LEU A 115 14.50 -3.00 -9.63
CA LEU A 115 15.73 -2.23 -9.69
C LEU A 115 16.96 -3.13 -9.97
N HIS A 116 16.98 -4.31 -9.37
CA HIS A 116 18.04 -5.30 -9.59
C HIS A 116 18.06 -5.81 -11.04
N ALA A 117 16.89 -6.06 -11.64
CA ALA A 117 16.76 -6.49 -13.03
C ALA A 117 17.29 -5.46 -14.04
N LEU A 118 17.26 -4.16 -13.68
CA LEU A 118 17.87 -3.10 -14.48
C LEU A 118 19.37 -3.00 -14.21
N ALA A 119 19.77 -2.99 -12.94
CA ALA A 119 21.17 -2.83 -12.54
C ALA A 119 22.06 -3.98 -12.98
N SER A 120 21.57 -5.23 -12.91
CA SER A 120 22.33 -6.44 -13.27
C SER A 120 22.71 -6.54 -14.74
N LYS A 121 22.00 -5.85 -15.62
CA LYS A 121 22.30 -5.79 -17.06
C LYS A 121 23.34 -4.70 -17.41
N LEU A 122 23.68 -3.86 -16.44
CA LEU A 122 24.70 -2.83 -16.59
C LEU A 122 26.02 -3.38 -16.08
N SER A 123 27.12 -3.06 -16.75
CA SER A 123 28.48 -3.54 -16.41
C SER A 123 29.03 -2.95 -15.10
N SER A 124 28.19 -2.61 -14.13
CA SER A 124 28.56 -1.93 -12.88
C SER A 124 28.23 -2.76 -11.64
N SER A 125 29.09 -2.67 -10.62
CA SER A 125 28.94 -3.31 -9.30
C SER A 125 28.02 -2.54 -8.37
N LEU A 126 26.79 -2.21 -8.80
CA LEU A 126 25.80 -1.58 -7.94
C LEU A 126 25.11 -2.63 -7.07
N ASN A 127 25.35 -2.60 -5.76
CA ASN A 127 24.70 -3.48 -4.80
C ASN A 127 23.40 -2.86 -4.28
N ILE A 128 22.32 -3.62 -4.41
CA ILE A 128 20.98 -3.26 -3.95
C ILE A 128 20.55 -4.25 -2.88
N GLN A 129 20.21 -3.77 -1.68
CA GLN A 129 19.85 -4.61 -0.55
C GLN A 129 18.39 -4.44 -0.15
N LEU A 130 17.73 -5.57 0.15
CA LEU A 130 16.40 -5.62 0.73
C LEU A 130 16.49 -5.76 2.25
N LEU A 131 15.84 -4.84 2.99
CA LEU A 131 15.74 -4.90 4.45
C LEU A 131 14.26 -4.88 4.87
N CYS A 132 13.72 -6.04 5.23
CA CYS A 132 12.33 -6.14 5.67
C CYS A 132 12.16 -7.19 6.76
N GLY A 133 11.11 -7.06 7.56
CA GLY A 133 10.79 -8.07 8.57
C GLY A 133 10.37 -9.40 7.92
N GLY A 134 10.45 -10.51 8.69
CA GLY A 134 10.08 -11.86 8.23
C GLY A 134 11.12 -12.59 7.41
N ILE A 135 12.28 -11.99 7.19
CA ILE A 135 13.52 -12.62 6.78
C ILE A 135 14.43 -12.66 8.00
N ALA A 136 15.19 -13.72 8.18
CA ALA A 136 16.14 -13.85 9.29
C ALA A 136 17.11 -12.65 9.31
N GLN A 137 17.40 -12.14 10.52
CA GLN A 137 18.25 -10.96 10.65
C GLN A 137 19.67 -11.28 10.20
N GLU A 138 20.14 -12.48 10.50
CA GLU A 138 21.48 -12.98 10.17
C GLU A 138 21.71 -12.98 8.65
N GLU A 139 20.72 -13.39 7.87
CA GLU A 139 20.80 -13.37 6.41
C GLU A 139 20.96 -11.93 5.88
N GLN A 140 20.16 -11.00 6.40
CA GLN A 140 20.24 -9.60 5.99
C GLN A 140 21.56 -8.94 6.43
N LEU A 141 22.10 -9.31 7.59
CA LEU A 141 23.40 -8.82 8.06
C LEU A 141 24.55 -9.35 7.18
N ALA A 142 24.49 -10.62 6.78
CA ALA A 142 25.49 -11.20 5.86
C ALA A 142 25.51 -10.45 4.51
N GLU A 143 24.33 -10.10 4.00
CA GLU A 143 24.22 -9.33 2.76
C GLU A 143 24.66 -7.86 2.93
N LEU A 144 24.45 -7.23 4.08
CA LEU A 144 24.94 -5.88 4.38
C LEU A 144 26.49 -5.77 4.35
N ALA A 145 27.18 -6.87 4.55
CA ALA A 145 28.65 -6.91 4.42
C ALA A 145 29.13 -6.56 3.01
N ALA A 146 28.29 -6.70 1.98
CA ALA A 146 28.57 -6.27 0.61
C ALA A 146 28.50 -4.75 0.41
N LYS A 147 28.25 -3.96 1.45
CA LYS A 147 28.17 -2.47 1.43
C LYS A 147 27.27 -1.95 0.30
N PRO A 148 25.94 -2.14 0.42
CA PRO A 148 25.02 -1.74 -0.63
C PRO A 148 25.00 -0.22 -0.81
N GLN A 149 24.92 0.26 -2.04
CA GLN A 149 24.75 1.66 -2.38
C GLN A 149 23.28 2.08 -2.34
N LEU A 150 22.36 1.12 -2.53
CA LEU A 150 20.92 1.32 -2.48
C LEU A 150 20.28 0.31 -1.52
N VAL A 151 19.48 0.82 -0.62
CA VAL A 151 18.66 0.00 0.29
C VAL A 151 17.19 0.21 -0.02
N VAL A 152 16.44 -0.88 -0.15
CA VAL A 152 14.98 -0.87 -0.18
C VAL A 152 14.48 -1.50 1.11
N ALA A 153 13.69 -0.78 1.89
CA ALA A 153 13.35 -1.24 3.23
C ALA A 153 11.91 -0.96 3.65
N THR A 154 11.43 -1.77 4.62
CA THR A 154 10.29 -1.41 5.46
C THR A 154 10.79 -0.67 6.71
N PRO A 155 10.05 0.37 7.20
CA PRO A 155 10.55 1.26 8.24
C PRO A 155 11.00 0.56 9.52
N GLY A 156 10.17 -0.37 10.06
CA GLY A 156 10.47 -1.04 11.34
C GLY A 156 11.80 -1.81 11.30
N ARG A 157 12.02 -2.69 10.30
CA ARG A 157 13.28 -3.46 10.20
C ARG A 157 14.50 -2.56 10.02
N LEU A 158 14.39 -1.51 9.20
CA LEU A 158 15.51 -0.59 9.02
C LEU A 158 15.82 0.16 10.31
N LEU A 159 14.81 0.61 11.05
CA LEU A 159 14.97 1.29 12.32
C LEU A 159 15.65 0.38 13.35
N ASP A 160 15.24 -0.90 13.43
CA ASP A 160 15.88 -1.89 14.29
C ASP A 160 17.38 -2.05 13.99
N LEU A 161 17.73 -2.19 12.71
CA LEU A 161 19.12 -2.34 12.28
C LEU A 161 19.97 -1.06 12.52
N CYS A 162 19.37 0.13 12.31
CA CYS A 162 20.02 1.40 12.63
C CYS A 162 20.24 1.56 14.13
N THR A 163 19.24 1.21 14.94
CA THR A 163 19.33 1.32 16.42
C THR A 163 20.40 0.38 16.99
N GLN A 164 20.57 -0.78 16.37
CA GLN A 164 21.62 -1.74 16.71
C GLN A 164 22.97 -1.41 16.07
N SER A 165 23.10 -0.28 15.36
CA SER A 165 24.33 0.18 14.70
C SER A 165 24.87 -0.76 13.61
N TYR A 166 24.04 -1.63 13.03
CA TYR A 166 24.44 -2.48 11.90
C TYR A 166 24.52 -1.72 10.58
N ILE A 167 23.79 -0.61 10.46
CA ILE A 167 23.78 0.26 9.28
C ILE A 167 23.67 1.72 9.71
N SER A 168 24.42 2.62 9.06
CA SER A 168 24.28 4.07 9.23
C SER A 168 23.60 4.69 8.01
N LEU A 169 22.79 5.73 8.25
CA LEU A 169 22.10 6.51 7.24
C LEU A 169 22.74 7.90 7.01
N ASP A 170 23.91 8.15 7.57
CA ASP A 170 24.62 9.43 7.52
C ASP A 170 25.10 9.84 6.13
N SER A 171 25.19 8.89 5.20
CA SER A 171 25.64 9.10 3.82
C SER A 171 24.49 9.19 2.81
N ILE A 172 23.24 9.11 3.25
CA ILE A 172 22.06 9.14 2.37
C ILE A 172 21.97 10.47 1.63
N LYS A 173 21.97 10.39 0.31
CA LYS A 173 21.77 11.52 -0.61
C LYS A 173 20.39 11.52 -1.26
N TYR A 174 19.78 10.34 -1.37
CA TYR A 174 18.49 10.14 -2.03
C TYR A 174 17.55 9.36 -1.11
N LEU A 175 16.40 9.95 -0.80
CA LEU A 175 15.33 9.32 -0.05
C LEU A 175 14.09 9.23 -0.92
N VAL A 176 13.55 8.02 -1.10
CA VAL A 176 12.27 7.77 -1.74
C VAL A 176 11.29 7.22 -0.71
N LEU A 177 10.12 7.84 -0.62
CA LEU A 177 8.96 7.32 0.12
C LEU A 177 7.92 6.88 -0.91
N ASP A 178 7.79 5.58 -1.14
CA ASP A 178 6.77 5.06 -2.07
C ASP A 178 5.55 4.54 -1.30
N GLU A 179 4.37 4.74 -1.85
CA GLU A 179 3.08 4.53 -1.19
C GLU A 179 3.00 5.27 0.17
N ALA A 180 3.36 6.56 0.16
CA ALA A 180 3.47 7.37 1.38
C ALA A 180 2.14 7.51 2.15
N ASP A 181 1.01 7.54 1.45
CA ASP A 181 -0.33 7.48 2.05
C ASP A 181 -0.49 6.22 2.92
N ARG A 182 0.07 5.10 2.50
CA ARG A 182 0.03 3.84 3.24
C ARG A 182 1.03 3.77 4.38
N LEU A 183 2.21 4.36 4.20
CA LEU A 183 3.15 4.51 5.33
C LEU A 183 2.48 5.26 6.48
N LEU A 184 1.65 6.25 6.16
CA LEU A 184 0.87 7.00 7.14
C LEU A 184 -0.29 6.17 7.71
N GLU A 185 -1.12 5.56 6.87
CA GLU A 185 -2.29 4.75 7.28
C GLU A 185 -1.92 3.56 8.16
N MET A 186 -0.76 2.93 7.90
CA MET A 186 -0.26 1.78 8.65
C MET A 186 0.46 2.17 9.95
N GLY A 187 0.54 3.46 10.26
CA GLY A 187 1.18 3.94 11.48
C GLY A 187 2.71 3.91 11.48
N PHE A 188 3.36 3.75 10.32
CA PHE A 188 4.82 3.76 10.22
C PHE A 188 5.44 5.15 10.24
N TRP A 189 4.62 6.19 10.26
CA TRP A 189 5.13 7.54 10.18
C TRP A 189 6.09 7.94 11.31
N PRO A 190 5.86 7.56 12.58
CA PRO A 190 6.82 7.80 13.65
C PRO A 190 8.19 7.17 13.39
N ASP A 191 8.23 5.97 12.81
CA ASP A 191 9.49 5.29 12.49
C ASP A 191 10.19 5.96 11.30
N VAL A 192 9.43 6.39 10.29
CA VAL A 192 9.95 7.19 9.16
C VAL A 192 10.60 8.48 9.69
N GLN A 193 9.97 9.18 10.65
CA GLN A 193 10.53 10.39 11.25
C GLN A 193 11.83 10.12 11.99
N LYS A 194 11.91 9.03 12.77
CA LYS A 194 13.15 8.62 13.47
C LYS A 194 14.27 8.33 12.48
N LEU A 195 13.98 7.56 11.42
CA LEU A 195 14.94 7.27 10.36
C LEU A 195 15.43 8.55 9.67
N MET A 196 14.54 9.48 9.37
CA MET A 196 14.89 10.76 8.75
C MET A 196 15.79 11.62 9.64
N ALA A 197 15.62 11.54 10.96
CA ALA A 197 16.48 12.23 11.92
C ALA A 197 17.93 11.72 11.92
N MET A 198 18.15 10.48 11.46
CA MET A 198 19.47 9.85 11.32
C MET A 198 20.14 10.18 9.96
N MET A 199 19.45 10.86 9.07
CA MET A 199 19.95 11.19 7.72
C MET A 199 20.46 12.62 7.65
N PRO A 200 21.33 12.96 6.63
CA PRO A 200 21.72 14.32 6.38
C PRO A 200 20.53 15.25 6.12
N LYS A 201 20.63 16.50 6.55
CA LYS A 201 19.61 17.53 6.28
C LYS A 201 19.48 17.81 4.78
N ARG A 202 20.60 17.83 4.05
CA ARG A 202 20.64 18.04 2.59
C ARG A 202 20.61 16.68 1.89
N LYS A 203 19.46 16.29 1.40
CA LYS A 203 19.22 15.12 0.55
C LYS A 203 18.08 15.43 -0.40
N GLN A 204 18.07 14.80 -1.54
CA GLN A 204 16.92 14.82 -2.43
C GLN A 204 15.85 13.89 -1.88
N THR A 205 14.61 14.37 -1.74
CA THR A 205 13.49 13.62 -1.20
C THR A 205 12.39 13.48 -2.25
N LEU A 206 12.00 12.23 -2.53
CA LEU A 206 10.98 11.88 -3.51
C LEU A 206 9.82 11.20 -2.77
N LEU A 207 8.62 11.76 -2.88
CA LEU A 207 7.42 11.24 -2.24
C LEU A 207 6.43 10.82 -3.33
N PHE A 208 6.15 9.53 -3.40
CA PHE A 208 5.18 8.93 -4.32
C PHE A 208 3.97 8.42 -3.54
N SER A 209 2.77 8.77 -3.99
CA SER A 209 1.53 8.37 -3.33
C SER A 209 0.41 8.20 -4.35
N ALA A 210 -0.60 7.39 -4.01
CA ALA A 210 -1.82 7.29 -4.81
C ALA A 210 -2.85 8.35 -4.39
N THR A 211 -2.86 8.72 -3.11
CA THR A 211 -3.75 9.73 -2.53
C THR A 211 -2.97 10.76 -1.73
N LEU A 212 -3.53 11.94 -1.53
CA LEU A 212 -2.94 13.00 -0.72
C LEU A 212 -3.94 13.46 0.36
N PRO A 213 -4.10 12.69 1.45
CA PRO A 213 -4.84 13.14 2.61
C PRO A 213 -4.20 14.42 3.20
N GLU A 214 -4.99 15.27 3.84
CA GLU A 214 -4.51 16.53 4.44
C GLU A 214 -3.33 16.33 5.39
N ALA A 215 -3.36 15.26 6.19
CA ALA A 215 -2.26 14.90 7.07
C ALA A 215 -0.95 14.64 6.28
N LEU A 216 -1.01 13.91 5.14
CA LEU A 216 0.16 13.65 4.31
C LEU A 216 0.64 14.90 3.59
N ASP A 217 -0.26 15.78 3.12
CA ASP A 217 0.12 17.05 2.47
C ASP A 217 0.83 17.97 3.46
N SER A 218 0.34 18.08 4.69
CA SER A 218 1.01 18.81 5.78
C SER A 218 2.41 18.25 6.09
N LEU A 219 2.56 16.94 6.09
CA LEU A 219 3.85 16.28 6.32
C LEU A 219 4.79 16.48 5.12
N ALA A 220 4.31 16.34 3.90
CA ALA A 220 5.08 16.60 2.69
C ALA A 220 5.65 18.03 2.66
N GLY A 221 4.86 19.02 3.09
CA GLY A 221 5.32 20.42 3.22
C GLY A 221 6.45 20.62 4.23
N LYS A 222 6.64 19.71 5.20
CA LYS A 222 7.75 19.75 6.17
C LYS A 222 8.98 18.98 5.72
N LEU A 223 8.79 17.99 4.84
CA LEU A 223 9.83 17.04 4.43
C LEU A 223 10.54 17.47 3.16
N LEU A 224 9.79 18.02 2.25
CA LEU A 224 10.30 18.43 0.94
C LEU A 224 10.89 19.84 1.03
N SER A 225 11.80 20.18 0.11
CA SER A 225 12.36 21.51 -0.04
C SER A 225 11.26 22.58 -0.27
N ASN A 226 11.62 23.85 -0.15
CA ASN A 226 10.67 24.96 -0.26
C ASN A 226 9.99 25.09 -1.64
N ASP A 227 10.53 24.43 -2.68
CA ASP A 227 9.94 24.42 -4.03
C ASP A 227 9.97 23.02 -4.66
N PRO A 228 9.29 22.03 -4.07
CA PRO A 228 9.22 20.70 -4.65
C PRO A 228 8.40 20.73 -5.93
N LEU A 229 8.76 19.91 -6.91
CA LEU A 229 7.86 19.67 -8.04
C LEU A 229 6.68 18.84 -7.57
N ARG A 230 5.48 19.37 -7.70
CA ARG A 230 4.23 18.64 -7.49
C ARG A 230 3.74 18.09 -8.83
N VAL A 231 3.66 16.76 -8.93
CA VAL A 231 3.22 16.04 -10.12
C VAL A 231 1.88 15.39 -9.84
N GLU A 232 0.86 15.70 -10.62
CA GLU A 232 -0.41 14.99 -10.59
C GLU A 232 -0.62 14.28 -11.94
N ALA A 233 -0.29 12.99 -11.96
CA ALA A 233 -0.40 12.16 -13.16
C ALA A 233 -1.76 11.46 -13.30
N SER A 234 -2.66 11.64 -12.32
CA SER A 234 -4.04 11.16 -12.35
C SER A 234 -4.92 12.11 -11.57
N THR A 235 -6.17 12.29 -12.01
CA THR A 235 -7.18 13.04 -11.25
C THR A 235 -7.30 12.47 -9.84
N ARG A 236 -7.34 13.35 -8.83
CA ARG A 236 -7.47 12.97 -7.42
C ARG A 236 -8.67 12.04 -7.25
N ASN A 237 -8.45 10.89 -6.60
CA ASN A 237 -9.51 9.92 -6.26
C ASN A 237 -10.33 9.39 -7.44
N ALA A 238 -9.89 9.61 -8.70
CA ALA A 238 -10.61 9.09 -9.85
C ALA A 238 -10.50 7.57 -9.93
N VAL A 239 -11.64 6.92 -9.92
CA VAL A 239 -11.78 5.51 -10.29
C VAL A 239 -11.47 5.40 -11.79
N ALA A 240 -10.76 4.34 -12.20
CA ALA A 240 -10.53 4.11 -13.64
C ALA A 240 -11.87 3.95 -14.36
N ALA A 241 -12.03 4.63 -15.50
CA ALA A 241 -13.27 4.58 -16.28
C ALA A 241 -13.62 3.16 -16.78
N ASP A 242 -12.62 2.29 -16.83
CA ASP A 242 -12.76 0.90 -17.28
C ASP A 242 -13.22 -0.06 -16.18
N ILE A 243 -13.53 0.42 -14.95
CA ILE A 243 -14.07 -0.41 -13.87
C ILE A 243 -15.58 -0.34 -13.86
N GLU A 244 -16.22 -1.46 -14.15
CA GLU A 244 -17.64 -1.64 -13.90
C GLU A 244 -17.86 -1.93 -12.41
N GLU A 245 -18.70 -1.14 -11.74
CA GLU A 245 -18.99 -1.30 -10.32
C GLU A 245 -20.42 -1.76 -10.11
N ARG A 246 -20.59 -2.85 -9.35
CA ARG A 246 -21.90 -3.39 -8.96
C ARG A 246 -21.97 -3.49 -7.43
N LEU A 247 -22.92 -2.80 -6.82
CA LEU A 247 -23.15 -2.83 -5.39
C LEU A 247 -24.46 -3.53 -5.09
N TYR A 248 -24.42 -4.50 -4.18
CA TYR A 248 -25.60 -5.25 -3.77
C TYR A 248 -25.87 -5.04 -2.29
N LEU A 249 -27.11 -4.67 -1.95
CA LEU A 249 -27.56 -4.63 -0.56
C LEU A 249 -27.94 -6.05 -0.13
N VAL A 250 -27.32 -6.52 0.95
CA VAL A 250 -27.54 -7.87 1.50
C VAL A 250 -27.54 -7.82 3.03
N ASN A 251 -28.19 -8.78 3.68
CA ASN A 251 -28.08 -8.93 5.14
C ASN A 251 -26.64 -9.28 5.53
N LYS A 252 -26.15 -8.75 6.65
CA LYS A 252 -24.79 -9.03 7.14
C LYS A 252 -24.52 -10.53 7.23
N GLY A 253 -25.48 -11.32 7.74
CA GLY A 253 -25.37 -12.79 7.88
C GLY A 253 -25.38 -13.54 6.56
N SER A 254 -25.88 -12.94 5.47
CA SER A 254 -26.03 -13.58 4.16
C SER A 254 -24.84 -13.33 3.22
N LYS A 255 -23.89 -12.44 3.56
CA LYS A 255 -22.78 -12.04 2.69
C LYS A 255 -21.96 -13.25 2.18
N ALA A 256 -21.67 -14.22 3.04
CA ALA A 256 -20.89 -15.40 2.66
C ALA A 256 -21.64 -16.31 1.66
N GLN A 257 -22.96 -16.50 1.84
CA GLN A 257 -23.78 -17.26 0.89
C GLN A 257 -23.92 -16.51 -0.44
N ALA A 258 -24.14 -15.19 -0.40
CA ALA A 258 -24.20 -14.36 -1.58
C ALA A 258 -22.87 -14.41 -2.38
N LEU A 259 -21.74 -14.37 -1.70
CA LEU A 259 -20.42 -14.54 -2.32
C LEU A 259 -20.30 -15.90 -3.02
N ILE A 260 -20.68 -17.00 -2.34
CA ILE A 260 -20.65 -18.37 -2.91
C ILE A 260 -21.56 -18.45 -4.14
N ALA A 261 -22.77 -17.89 -4.07
CA ALA A 261 -23.72 -17.90 -5.17
C ALA A 261 -23.16 -17.17 -6.41
N LEU A 262 -22.61 -15.97 -6.21
CA LEU A 262 -21.97 -15.19 -7.29
C LEU A 262 -20.80 -15.94 -7.93
N LEU A 263 -19.91 -16.53 -7.12
CA LEU A 263 -18.75 -17.27 -7.61
C LEU A 263 -19.16 -18.52 -8.41
N LYS A 264 -20.22 -19.22 -8.00
CA LYS A 264 -20.75 -20.38 -8.72
C LYS A 264 -21.48 -19.99 -10.01
N GLN A 265 -22.21 -18.89 -10.00
CA GLN A 265 -22.98 -18.41 -11.14
C GLN A 265 -22.05 -17.93 -12.26
N TYR A 266 -21.03 -17.13 -11.93
CA TYR A 266 -20.20 -16.47 -12.95
C TYR A 266 -18.88 -17.18 -13.25
N GLN A 267 -18.43 -18.10 -12.39
CA GLN A 267 -17.24 -18.93 -12.58
C GLN A 267 -15.97 -18.16 -13.02
N TRP A 268 -15.79 -16.96 -12.49
CA TRP A 268 -14.60 -16.17 -12.82
C TRP A 268 -13.31 -16.94 -12.52
N PRO A 269 -12.31 -16.88 -13.41
CA PRO A 269 -11.07 -17.65 -13.26
C PRO A 269 -10.23 -17.19 -12.08
N GLN A 270 -10.32 -15.90 -11.73
CA GLN A 270 -9.47 -15.30 -10.70
C GLN A 270 -10.22 -14.17 -10.00
N VAL A 271 -10.36 -14.26 -8.68
CA VAL A 271 -11.12 -13.30 -7.86
C VAL A 271 -10.33 -12.95 -6.61
N LEU A 272 -10.18 -11.66 -6.34
CA LEU A 272 -9.67 -11.15 -5.07
C LEU A 272 -10.85 -10.67 -4.22
N VAL A 273 -11.01 -11.27 -3.05
CA VAL A 273 -12.07 -10.91 -2.09
C VAL A 273 -11.46 -10.15 -0.93
N PHE A 274 -11.96 -8.95 -0.68
CA PHE A 274 -11.56 -8.12 0.45
C PHE A 274 -12.47 -8.31 1.65
N ILE A 275 -11.87 -8.48 2.83
CA ILE A 275 -12.56 -8.62 4.11
C ILE A 275 -11.88 -7.75 5.17
N SER A 276 -12.66 -7.26 6.15
CA SER A 276 -12.13 -6.34 7.16
C SER A 276 -11.36 -7.06 8.27
N ALA A 277 -11.87 -8.19 8.76
CA ALA A 277 -11.26 -8.92 9.86
C ALA A 277 -10.45 -10.14 9.36
N ARG A 278 -9.26 -10.35 9.96
CA ARG A 278 -8.35 -11.45 9.59
C ARG A 278 -8.94 -12.84 9.94
N ASP A 279 -9.55 -12.97 11.12
CA ASP A 279 -10.12 -14.26 11.58
C ASP A 279 -11.27 -14.70 10.66
N ASP A 280 -12.02 -13.74 10.10
CA ASP A 280 -13.07 -14.00 9.14
C ASP A 280 -12.51 -14.44 7.77
N ALA A 281 -11.28 -14.04 7.41
CA ALA A 281 -10.66 -14.45 6.15
C ALA A 281 -10.48 -15.97 6.05
N ASP A 282 -9.97 -16.61 7.11
CA ASP A 282 -9.85 -18.07 7.18
C ASP A 282 -11.21 -18.77 7.18
N ALA A 283 -12.18 -18.20 7.91
CA ALA A 283 -13.53 -18.75 7.97
C ALA A 283 -14.23 -18.71 6.60
N ILE A 284 -14.10 -17.60 5.87
CA ILE A 284 -14.67 -17.46 4.52
C ILE A 284 -13.95 -18.38 3.54
N ALA A 285 -12.61 -18.43 3.54
CA ALA A 285 -11.86 -19.34 2.67
C ALA A 285 -12.27 -20.81 2.89
N LYS A 286 -12.41 -21.25 4.15
CA LYS A 286 -12.89 -22.59 4.49
C LYS A 286 -14.32 -22.85 3.99
N ARG A 287 -15.23 -21.86 4.07
CA ARG A 287 -16.60 -21.98 3.53
C ARG A 287 -16.59 -22.11 2.00
N LEU A 288 -15.74 -21.34 1.31
CA LEU A 288 -15.58 -21.43 -0.15
C LEU A 288 -15.08 -22.82 -0.57
N VAL A 289 -14.05 -23.35 0.12
CA VAL A 289 -13.51 -24.69 -0.16
C VAL A 289 -14.58 -25.76 0.07
N LYS A 290 -15.36 -25.68 1.16
CA LYS A 290 -16.51 -26.60 1.41
C LYS A 290 -17.58 -26.50 0.32
N ALA A 291 -17.72 -25.34 -0.32
CA ALA A 291 -18.66 -25.16 -1.44
C ALA A 291 -18.09 -25.60 -2.79
N GLY A 292 -16.88 -26.19 -2.83
CA GLY A 292 -16.21 -26.67 -4.04
C GLY A 292 -15.45 -25.59 -4.81
N ILE A 293 -15.17 -24.44 -4.18
CA ILE A 293 -14.43 -23.33 -4.79
C ILE A 293 -12.99 -23.36 -4.29
N ASN A 294 -12.01 -23.36 -5.20
CA ASN A 294 -10.59 -23.36 -4.84
C ASN A 294 -10.18 -21.97 -4.29
N ALA A 295 -10.07 -21.88 -2.96
CA ALA A 295 -9.84 -20.62 -2.26
C ALA A 295 -8.79 -20.72 -1.17
N ALA A 296 -8.05 -19.64 -0.95
CA ALA A 296 -7.10 -19.50 0.15
C ALA A 296 -7.25 -18.13 0.84
N ALA A 297 -6.93 -18.09 2.15
CA ALA A 297 -6.88 -16.86 2.93
C ALA A 297 -5.49 -16.26 2.93
N LEU A 298 -5.41 -14.92 2.89
CA LEU A 298 -4.17 -14.15 2.94
C LEU A 298 -4.30 -13.01 3.95
N HIS A 299 -3.62 -13.14 5.10
CA HIS A 299 -3.61 -12.13 6.18
C HIS A 299 -2.27 -12.12 6.92
N GLY A 300 -2.05 -11.11 7.76
CA GLY A 300 -0.76 -10.82 8.39
C GLY A 300 -0.21 -11.89 9.33
N GLU A 301 -1.06 -12.78 9.86
CA GLU A 301 -0.63 -13.89 10.74
C GLU A 301 -0.16 -15.15 10.00
N LYS A 302 -0.33 -15.20 8.68
CA LYS A 302 0.25 -16.30 7.88
C LYS A 302 1.77 -16.14 7.80
N ASP A 303 2.49 -17.25 7.89
CA ASP A 303 3.92 -17.29 7.68
C ASP A 303 4.30 -16.73 6.30
N GLN A 304 5.45 -16.06 6.22
CA GLN A 304 5.90 -15.41 4.98
C GLN A 304 5.99 -16.40 3.81
N THR A 305 6.44 -17.63 4.10
CA THR A 305 6.54 -18.70 3.09
C THR A 305 5.17 -19.07 2.53
N VAL A 306 4.17 -19.26 3.42
CA VAL A 306 2.79 -19.56 3.04
C VAL A 306 2.19 -18.42 2.21
N ARG A 307 2.45 -17.18 2.60
CA ARG A 307 1.99 -15.99 1.87
C ARG A 307 2.57 -15.91 0.47
N SER A 308 3.89 -16.09 0.35
CA SER A 308 4.58 -16.08 -0.93
C SER A 308 4.08 -17.20 -1.84
N GLN A 309 3.87 -18.40 -1.31
CA GLN A 309 3.34 -19.54 -2.06
C GLN A 309 1.90 -19.28 -2.51
N THR A 310 1.02 -18.81 -1.61
CA THR A 310 -0.38 -18.47 -1.95
C THR A 310 -0.45 -17.45 -3.09
N LEU A 311 0.41 -16.43 -3.06
CA LEU A 311 0.48 -15.42 -4.11
C LEU A 311 1.01 -15.99 -5.43
N ALA A 312 2.02 -16.86 -5.39
CA ALA A 312 2.55 -17.54 -6.57
C ALA A 312 1.49 -18.45 -7.20
N ASP A 313 0.75 -19.18 -6.38
CA ASP A 313 -0.32 -20.08 -6.82
C ASP A 313 -1.51 -19.31 -7.41
N PHE A 314 -1.85 -18.17 -6.80
CA PHE A 314 -2.88 -17.28 -7.33
C PHE A 314 -2.47 -16.68 -8.67
N LYS A 315 -1.25 -16.15 -8.80
CA LYS A 315 -0.71 -15.64 -10.08
C LYS A 315 -0.66 -16.70 -11.19
N ALA A 316 -0.41 -17.94 -10.83
CA ALA A 316 -0.38 -19.07 -11.75
C ALA A 316 -1.76 -19.69 -12.03
N ASN A 317 -2.86 -19.05 -11.57
CA ASN A 317 -4.23 -19.57 -11.67
C ASN A 317 -4.43 -20.95 -11.02
N ARG A 318 -3.58 -21.37 -10.09
CA ARG A 318 -3.76 -22.58 -9.29
C ARG A 318 -4.74 -22.38 -8.14
N ILE A 319 -4.94 -21.15 -7.68
CA ILE A 319 -5.99 -20.76 -6.73
C ILE A 319 -6.92 -19.80 -7.46
N GLN A 320 -8.24 -20.07 -7.42
CA GLN A 320 -9.26 -19.25 -8.06
C GLN A 320 -9.59 -18.01 -7.22
N VAL A 321 -9.72 -18.16 -5.90
CA VAL A 321 -10.17 -17.08 -5.02
C VAL A 321 -9.16 -16.85 -3.90
N VAL A 322 -8.68 -15.64 -3.75
CA VAL A 322 -7.93 -15.22 -2.56
C VAL A 322 -8.80 -14.30 -1.72
N VAL A 323 -9.00 -14.67 -0.45
CA VAL A 323 -9.69 -13.86 0.55
C VAL A 323 -8.62 -13.14 1.37
N ALA A 324 -8.54 -11.82 1.25
CA ALA A 324 -7.46 -11.03 1.83
C ALA A 324 -7.95 -9.85 2.66
N THR A 325 -7.21 -9.51 3.71
CA THR A 325 -7.35 -8.24 4.40
C THR A 325 -6.64 -7.12 3.62
N ASP A 326 -7.03 -5.86 3.85
CA ASP A 326 -6.42 -4.72 3.17
C ASP A 326 -4.90 -4.68 3.27
N LEU A 327 -4.37 -4.95 4.46
CA LEU A 327 -2.94 -4.94 4.72
C LEU A 327 -2.18 -5.86 3.76
N MET A 328 -2.74 -7.04 3.50
CA MET A 328 -2.08 -8.06 2.70
C MET A 328 -2.36 -7.93 1.20
N ALA A 329 -3.59 -7.55 0.87
CA ALA A 329 -3.96 -7.31 -0.53
C ALA A 329 -3.21 -6.12 -1.15
N ARG A 330 -2.68 -5.22 -0.32
CA ARG A 330 -1.89 -4.06 -0.75
C ARG A 330 -0.52 -4.41 -1.33
N GLY A 331 0.06 -5.54 -0.92
CA GLY A 331 1.31 -6.08 -1.50
C GLY A 331 1.11 -7.05 -2.68
N ILE A 332 -0.16 -7.35 -3.01
CA ILE A 332 -0.47 -8.24 -4.13
C ILE A 332 -0.32 -7.45 -5.43
N HIS A 333 0.81 -7.60 -6.12
CA HIS A 333 0.92 -7.27 -7.54
C HIS A 333 0.37 -8.44 -8.39
N VAL A 334 -0.92 -8.65 -8.26
CA VAL A 334 -1.69 -9.31 -9.30
C VAL A 334 -2.37 -8.16 -10.03
N ASP A 335 -1.79 -7.77 -11.15
CA ASP A 335 -2.29 -6.71 -11.99
C ASP A 335 -3.36 -7.26 -12.93
N ALA A 336 -4.33 -6.42 -13.26
CA ALA A 336 -5.42 -6.75 -14.19
C ALA A 336 -6.28 -7.96 -13.78
N LEU A 337 -6.62 -8.07 -12.48
CA LEU A 337 -7.60 -9.06 -12.05
C LEU A 337 -8.93 -8.86 -12.78
N PRO A 338 -9.58 -9.93 -13.27
CA PRO A 338 -10.88 -9.80 -13.91
C PRO A 338 -11.94 -9.30 -12.93
N VAL A 339 -11.85 -9.71 -11.66
CA VAL A 339 -12.86 -9.39 -10.64
C VAL A 339 -12.24 -9.13 -9.27
N VAL A 340 -12.76 -8.08 -8.64
CA VAL A 340 -12.53 -7.75 -7.23
C VAL A 340 -13.85 -7.72 -6.50
N ILE A 341 -13.93 -8.34 -5.32
CA ILE A 341 -15.14 -8.34 -4.50
C ILE A 341 -14.83 -7.75 -3.12
N ASN A 342 -15.53 -6.68 -2.75
CA ASN A 342 -15.55 -6.20 -1.37
C ASN A 342 -16.63 -6.97 -0.62
N LEU A 343 -16.25 -7.99 0.16
CA LEU A 343 -17.16 -8.69 1.06
C LEU A 343 -17.58 -7.75 2.19
N ASP A 344 -16.63 -6.93 2.67
CA ASP A 344 -16.88 -5.80 3.57
C ASP A 344 -16.38 -4.52 2.94
N LEU A 345 -17.15 -3.43 3.07
CA LEU A 345 -16.66 -2.12 2.70
C LEU A 345 -15.52 -1.68 3.65
N PRO A 346 -14.50 -1.00 3.13
CA PRO A 346 -13.46 -0.45 3.99
C PRO A 346 -13.99 0.71 4.84
N SER A 347 -13.40 0.91 6.01
CA SER A 347 -13.70 2.04 6.89
C SER A 347 -13.20 3.39 6.32
N SER A 348 -12.22 3.34 5.42
CA SER A 348 -11.62 4.52 4.77
C SER A 348 -11.96 4.54 3.28
N ALA A 349 -12.58 5.61 2.82
CA ALA A 349 -12.99 5.75 1.41
C ALA A 349 -11.83 5.68 0.40
N PRO A 350 -10.62 6.23 0.63
CA PRO A 350 -9.47 6.01 -0.24
C PRO A 350 -9.09 4.54 -0.41
N VAL A 351 -9.25 3.72 0.64
CA VAL A 351 -8.98 2.27 0.56
C VAL A 351 -9.89 1.58 -0.44
N TYR A 352 -11.14 2.02 -0.57
CA TYR A 352 -12.06 1.51 -1.59
C TYR A 352 -11.49 1.68 -3.00
N VAL A 353 -11.01 2.87 -3.33
CA VAL A 353 -10.40 3.17 -4.64
C VAL A 353 -9.18 2.28 -4.89
N HIS A 354 -8.35 2.05 -3.85
CA HIS A 354 -7.19 1.15 -3.95
C HIS A 354 -7.56 -0.32 -4.13
N ARG A 355 -8.67 -0.78 -3.51
CA ARG A 355 -9.16 -2.16 -3.67
C ARG A 355 -9.66 -2.39 -5.09
N ILE A 356 -10.56 -1.54 -5.59
CA ILE A 356 -11.10 -1.69 -6.94
C ILE A 356 -10.07 -1.44 -8.02
N GLY A 357 -9.04 -0.62 -7.75
CA GLY A 357 -7.89 -0.41 -8.62
C GLY A 357 -6.98 -1.64 -8.80
N ARG A 358 -7.32 -2.82 -8.25
CA ARG A 358 -6.67 -4.11 -8.57
C ARG A 358 -7.21 -4.75 -9.83
N THR A 359 -8.30 -4.23 -10.35
CA THR A 359 -8.87 -4.62 -11.65
C THR A 359 -8.71 -3.49 -12.69
N ALA A 360 -9.06 -3.72 -13.93
CA ALA A 360 -9.05 -2.73 -15.04
C ALA A 360 -7.67 -2.05 -15.23
N ARG A 361 -6.62 -2.82 -15.49
CA ARG A 361 -5.29 -2.28 -15.79
C ARG A 361 -4.88 -2.60 -17.23
N ALA A 362 -3.96 -1.80 -17.75
CA ALA A 362 -3.40 -1.96 -19.09
C ALA A 362 -4.46 -1.98 -20.22
N GLY A 363 -5.56 -1.21 -20.09
CA GLY A 363 -6.63 -1.14 -21.10
C GLY A 363 -7.64 -2.28 -21.05
N ALA A 364 -7.55 -3.19 -20.06
CA ALA A 364 -8.55 -4.23 -19.83
C ALA A 364 -9.71 -3.70 -18.98
N LYS A 365 -10.95 -4.10 -19.31
CA LYS A 365 -12.12 -3.83 -18.46
C LYS A 365 -12.09 -4.69 -17.21
N GLY A 366 -12.51 -4.15 -16.08
CA GLY A 366 -12.55 -4.82 -14.80
C GLY A 366 -13.91 -4.75 -14.13
N LEU A 367 -14.22 -5.72 -13.27
CA LEU A 367 -15.44 -5.77 -12.49
C LEU A 367 -15.13 -5.65 -10.99
N ALA A 368 -15.78 -4.70 -10.32
CA ALA A 368 -15.74 -4.54 -8.88
C ALA A 368 -17.14 -4.76 -8.28
N ILE A 369 -17.27 -5.74 -7.41
CA ILE A 369 -18.53 -6.05 -6.73
C ILE A 369 -18.39 -5.69 -5.25
N SER A 370 -19.42 -5.07 -4.66
CA SER A 370 -19.47 -4.79 -3.22
C SER A 370 -20.76 -5.34 -2.61
N LEU A 371 -20.62 -6.18 -1.56
CA LEU A 371 -21.74 -6.68 -0.77
C LEU A 371 -21.92 -5.78 0.45
N VAL A 372 -22.90 -4.89 0.37
CA VAL A 372 -23.13 -3.85 1.38
C VAL A 372 -24.24 -4.28 2.32
N CYS A 373 -24.08 -4.11 3.63
CA CYS A 373 -25.16 -4.25 4.60
C CYS A 373 -25.55 -2.91 5.21
N HIS A 374 -26.68 -2.85 5.91
CA HIS A 374 -27.15 -1.59 6.53
C HIS A 374 -26.12 -0.94 7.46
N GLY A 375 -25.32 -1.72 8.19
CA GLY A 375 -24.28 -1.20 9.06
C GLY A 375 -23.11 -0.50 8.35
N GLU A 376 -22.97 -0.68 7.04
CA GLU A 376 -21.91 -0.11 6.22
C GLU A 376 -22.35 1.12 5.41
N MET A 377 -23.60 1.57 5.57
CA MET A 377 -24.11 2.75 4.87
C MET A 377 -23.30 4.03 5.10
N PRO A 378 -22.76 4.31 6.30
CA PRO A 378 -21.87 5.44 6.52
C PRO A 378 -20.59 5.36 5.67
N SER A 379 -19.98 4.18 5.58
CA SER A 379 -18.80 3.95 4.72
C SER A 379 -19.13 4.16 3.24
N LEU A 380 -20.29 3.66 2.77
CA LEU A 380 -20.76 3.88 1.41
C LEU A 380 -20.97 5.38 1.11
N SER A 381 -21.55 6.13 2.05
CA SER A 381 -21.72 7.58 1.90
C SER A 381 -20.37 8.30 1.78
N ALA A 382 -19.40 7.94 2.60
CA ALA A 382 -18.04 8.50 2.51
C ALA A 382 -17.38 8.17 1.16
N ILE A 383 -17.57 6.95 0.63
CA ILE A 383 -17.06 6.53 -0.68
C ILE A 383 -17.71 7.34 -1.81
N ARG A 384 -19.04 7.52 -1.78
CA ARG A 384 -19.79 8.34 -2.75
C ARG A 384 -19.27 9.78 -2.77
N ASN A 385 -19.09 10.38 -1.60
CA ASN A 385 -18.58 11.74 -1.45
C ASN A 385 -17.15 11.87 -2.01
N LEU A 386 -16.26 10.91 -1.69
CA LEU A 386 -14.88 10.95 -2.16
C LEU A 386 -14.76 10.78 -3.67
N THR A 387 -15.57 9.89 -4.25
CA THR A 387 -15.49 9.52 -5.68
C THR A 387 -16.38 10.39 -6.56
N ALA A 388 -17.25 11.22 -5.96
CA ALA A 388 -18.31 12.01 -6.64
C ALA A 388 -19.19 11.12 -7.54
N ARG A 389 -19.52 9.88 -7.09
CA ARG A 389 -20.31 8.90 -7.85
C ARG A 389 -21.52 8.43 -7.04
N GLU A 390 -22.63 8.20 -7.71
CA GLU A 390 -23.89 7.79 -7.06
C GLU A 390 -23.82 6.36 -6.48
N LEU A 391 -23.14 5.43 -7.14
CA LEU A 391 -22.98 4.03 -6.75
C LEU A 391 -24.32 3.41 -6.27
N PRO A 392 -25.27 3.16 -7.16
CA PRO A 392 -26.59 2.65 -6.81
C PRO A 392 -26.48 1.24 -6.19
N LEU A 393 -27.35 0.97 -5.21
CA LEU A 393 -27.49 -0.35 -4.60
C LEU A 393 -28.56 -1.15 -5.36
N ALA A 394 -28.20 -2.35 -5.82
CA ALA A 394 -29.11 -3.33 -6.38
C ALA A 394 -29.48 -4.39 -5.35
N SER A 395 -30.53 -5.16 -5.58
CA SER A 395 -30.89 -6.34 -4.79
C SER A 395 -30.42 -7.62 -5.52
N LEU A 396 -30.06 -8.65 -4.75
CA LEU A 396 -29.87 -10.01 -5.25
C LEU A 396 -31.15 -10.80 -5.05
N ALA A 397 -31.70 -11.36 -6.11
CA ALA A 397 -33.01 -12.04 -6.08
C ALA A 397 -33.10 -13.14 -5.01
N ASP A 398 -32.02 -13.92 -4.84
CA ASP A 398 -31.96 -15.04 -3.88
C ASP A 398 -31.61 -14.61 -2.45
N PHE A 399 -31.33 -13.32 -2.22
CA PHE A 399 -30.89 -12.78 -0.93
C PHE A 399 -31.68 -11.51 -0.55
N PRO A 400 -33.00 -11.65 -0.28
CA PRO A 400 -33.83 -10.50 0.12
C PRO A 400 -33.32 -9.92 1.42
N VAL A 401 -33.34 -8.59 1.49
CA VAL A 401 -32.90 -7.85 2.67
C VAL A 401 -34.05 -7.82 3.69
N THR A 402 -33.82 -8.44 4.82
CA THR A 402 -34.77 -8.50 5.95
C THR A 402 -34.28 -7.70 7.17
N ASP A 403 -32.98 -7.38 7.24
CA ASP A 403 -32.39 -6.58 8.30
C ASP A 403 -32.92 -5.14 8.24
N LYS A 404 -33.33 -4.59 9.39
CA LYS A 404 -33.70 -3.18 9.50
C LYS A 404 -32.48 -2.32 9.79
N PRO A 405 -32.41 -1.07 9.27
CA PRO A 405 -31.37 -0.12 9.67
C PRO A 405 -31.39 0.03 11.20
N SER A 406 -30.23 -0.04 11.87
CA SER A 406 -30.15 0.20 13.30
C SER A 406 -30.58 1.64 13.61
N GLU A 407 -31.36 1.85 14.66
CA GLU A 407 -31.86 3.19 15.04
C GLU A 407 -30.73 4.20 15.29
N ARG A 408 -29.52 3.74 15.65
CA ARG A 408 -28.31 4.59 15.78
C ARG A 408 -27.84 5.24 14.47
N ALA A 409 -28.22 4.71 13.32
CA ALA A 409 -27.88 5.30 12.02
C ALA A 409 -28.85 6.44 11.60
N ARG A 410 -29.91 6.68 12.35
CA ARG A 410 -30.88 7.75 12.07
C ARG A 410 -30.53 9.07 12.77
N GLU A 411 -29.67 9.05 13.79
CA GLU A 411 -29.34 10.24 14.61
C GLU A 411 -28.13 11.04 14.07
N ASP A 412 -27.30 10.49 13.22
CA ASP A 412 -26.14 11.22 12.63
C ASP A 412 -26.52 12.22 11.51
N GLY A 413 -27.81 12.37 11.21
CA GLY A 413 -28.35 13.37 10.27
C GLY A 413 -29.01 14.59 10.92
N ALA A 414 -29.07 14.67 12.25
CA ALA A 414 -29.69 15.79 12.98
C ALA A 414 -28.76 16.25 14.12
N GLU A 415 -28.24 17.46 13.96
CA GLU A 415 -27.65 18.38 14.95
C GLU A 415 -26.90 17.80 16.16
N HIS A 416 -25.65 18.21 16.29
CA HIS A 416 -24.80 18.09 17.47
C HIS A 416 -25.51 18.60 18.74
N ASN A 417 -26.08 17.70 19.51
CA ASN A 417 -26.39 17.95 20.91
C ASN A 417 -25.48 17.12 21.79
N VAL A 418 -24.55 17.80 22.44
CA VAL A 418 -23.57 17.24 23.36
C VAL A 418 -24.29 16.64 24.56
N ALA A 419 -24.41 15.33 24.63
CA ALA A 419 -24.90 14.64 25.83
C ALA A 419 -23.83 14.66 26.94
N PRO A 420 -24.20 14.89 28.22
CA PRO A 420 -23.23 14.99 29.30
C PRO A 420 -22.52 13.67 29.57
N LYS A 421 -21.20 13.73 29.70
CA LYS A 421 -20.34 12.58 30.03
C LYS A 421 -20.78 11.99 31.38
N ARG A 422 -21.10 10.70 31.39
CA ARG A 422 -21.29 9.94 32.65
C ARG A 422 -19.99 9.94 33.46
N PRO A 423 -20.05 10.17 34.79
CA PRO A 423 -18.89 10.13 35.64
C PRO A 423 -18.23 8.73 35.64
N PRO A 424 -16.90 8.63 35.82
CA PRO A 424 -16.21 7.34 35.79
C PRO A 424 -16.70 6.48 36.98
N ARG A 425 -17.01 5.20 36.66
CA ARG A 425 -17.38 4.22 37.71
C ARG A 425 -16.18 3.99 38.61
N ASP A 426 -16.38 4.16 39.90
CA ASP A 426 -15.41 3.96 40.96
C ASP A 426 -14.95 2.48 40.99
N LYS A 427 -13.67 2.25 40.71
CA LYS A 427 -13.06 0.92 40.69
C LYS A 427 -12.86 0.32 42.09
N GLN A 428 -13.24 1.04 43.17
CA GLN A 428 -13.09 0.54 44.55
C GLN A 428 -14.31 -0.28 45.03
N ALA A 429 -15.45 -0.20 44.38
CA ALA A 429 -16.66 -0.95 44.79
C ALA A 429 -16.53 -2.48 44.58
N ASN A 430 -15.63 -2.93 43.70
CA ASN A 430 -15.51 -4.37 43.35
C ASN A 430 -14.48 -5.11 44.24
N ARG A 431 -13.68 -4.41 45.06
CA ARG A 431 -12.71 -5.07 45.97
C ARG A 431 -13.32 -5.56 47.29
N ARG A 432 -14.52 -5.12 47.66
CA ARG A 432 -15.21 -5.54 48.90
C ARG A 432 -16.01 -6.83 48.78
N SER A 433 -16.31 -7.30 47.59
CA SER A 433 -17.13 -8.51 47.39
C SER A 433 -16.29 -9.82 47.32
N ILE A 434 -15.00 -9.73 47.00
CA ILE A 434 -14.12 -10.91 46.85
C ILE A 434 -13.60 -11.43 48.19
N ASN A 435 -13.56 -10.60 49.25
CA ASN A 435 -13.05 -11.02 50.55
C ASN A 435 -14.09 -11.69 51.48
N LYS A 436 -15.36 -11.84 51.07
CA LYS A 436 -16.40 -12.49 51.89
C LYS A 436 -16.61 -13.99 51.64
N HIS A 437 -16.02 -14.57 50.59
CA HIS A 437 -16.25 -16.00 50.23
C HIS A 437 -15.04 -16.92 50.40
N SER A 438 -13.85 -16.42 50.77
CA SER A 438 -12.65 -17.26 50.85
C SER A 438 -12.24 -17.75 52.27
N VAL A 439 -13.00 -17.43 53.32
CA VAL A 439 -12.61 -17.75 54.70
C VAL A 439 -13.53 -18.81 55.37
N LYS A 440 -14.62 -19.29 54.75
CA LYS A 440 -15.55 -20.27 55.33
C LYS A 440 -15.45 -21.68 54.79
N ALA A 441 -14.50 -22.01 53.91
CA ALA A 441 -14.40 -23.35 53.31
C ALA A 441 -13.27 -24.25 53.85
N PHE A 442 -12.56 -23.83 54.93
CA PHE A 442 -11.48 -24.65 55.47
C PHE A 442 -11.51 -24.73 56.99
N LYS A 443 -12.66 -25.24 57.56
CA LYS A 443 -12.66 -25.81 58.93
C LYS A 443 -13.79 -26.88 58.98
N GLY A 444 -13.38 -28.13 58.95
CA GLY A 444 -14.21 -29.25 59.36
C GLY A 444 -14.03 -30.50 58.54
N LYS A 445 -13.05 -31.35 58.87
CA LYS A 445 -13.30 -32.73 59.31
C LYS A 445 -11.93 -33.35 59.67
N ARG A 446 -11.79 -33.63 60.92
CA ARG A 446 -11.13 -34.84 61.40
C ARG A 446 -12.13 -35.99 61.25
#